data_323bd868e93bee6edba52763c1a42b4f
#
_entry.id   323bd868e93bee6edba52763c1a42b4f
#
_cell.length_a   1.000
_cell.length_b   1.000
_cell.length_c   1.000
_cell.angle_alpha   90.00
_cell.angle_beta   90.00
_cell.angle_gamma   90.00
#
_symmetry.space_group_name_H-M   'P 1'
#
loop_
_entity.id
_entity.type
_entity.pdbx_description
1 polymer ?
#
loop_
_entity_poly.entity_id
_entity_poly.type
_entity_poly.pdbx_seq_one_letter_code
_entity_poly.pdbx_strand_id
1 'polypeptide(L)'
;MKKLLETLYITTPESYLFERNGNICISIGGTEKASVPISQVNSIVLFGKNTLSTALLSFCSQNDVTITFLSENGFFQGRLCGPVSGNVLLRKRQYESLTDTSFVKRFVADLLFCKIRNSKTVLMRHARSAPDEASRSTLASAIADLSEIAQQLDLCTDIDSMRGVEGAAASVYFSRFDHMLSSPRGYQFERRSRRPPLNEVNAVLSFVYTLLAHEVRSSMESVGLDPAAGYLHTLRPGRPSFALDLMEELRAPLCDRLVLSMFNKDQFQEQDFTKDFGAVYLSEKGRRKVLEQWRSRKRESIQHPFLKEKIPIGMIPYTQSMLFARVLRGDLDRYPPFMWR
;
A
#
# COMPACT_ATOMS: atom_id res chain seq x y z
N MET A 1 11.20 7.91 -19.30
CA MET A 1 11.00 7.36 -17.94
C MET A 1 10.02 8.24 -17.18
N LYS A 2 8.96 7.70 -16.60
CA LYS A 2 7.99 8.50 -15.81
C LYS A 2 8.70 9.01 -14.56
N LYS A 3 8.54 10.29 -14.23
CA LYS A 3 9.08 10.88 -13.01
C LYS A 3 8.22 10.47 -11.82
N LEU A 4 8.81 10.35 -10.62
CA LEU A 4 8.05 10.22 -9.39
C LEU A 4 7.35 11.57 -9.14
N LEU A 5 6.04 11.61 -9.37
CA LEU A 5 5.20 12.75 -8.99
C LEU A 5 4.74 12.60 -7.54
N GLU A 6 4.50 13.73 -6.89
CA GLU A 6 4.10 13.74 -5.47
C GLU A 6 2.60 13.46 -5.32
N THR A 7 2.27 12.77 -4.24
CA THR A 7 0.90 12.72 -3.73
C THR A 7 0.73 13.89 -2.76
N LEU A 8 -0.25 14.75 -3.03
CA LEU A 8 -0.57 15.90 -2.17
C LEU A 8 -1.55 15.45 -1.08
N TYR A 9 -1.07 15.37 0.16
CA TYR A 9 -1.88 14.99 1.32
C TYR A 9 -2.38 16.24 2.03
N ILE A 10 -3.71 16.40 2.13
CA ILE A 10 -4.37 17.48 2.85
C ILE A 10 -4.92 16.91 4.16
N THR A 11 -4.24 17.21 5.25
CA THR A 11 -4.57 16.70 6.60
C THR A 11 -5.26 17.75 7.47
N THR A 12 -5.18 19.02 7.10
CA THR A 12 -5.82 20.10 7.85
C THR A 12 -7.30 20.16 7.49
N PRO A 13 -8.22 20.01 8.46
CA PRO A 13 -9.65 20.15 8.22
C PRO A 13 -10.02 21.54 7.68
N GLU A 14 -11.17 21.63 7.03
CA GLU A 14 -11.76 22.87 6.50
C GLU A 14 -10.84 23.62 5.52
N SER A 15 -9.90 22.91 4.90
CA SER A 15 -9.12 23.46 3.80
C SER A 15 -9.99 23.67 2.56
N TYR A 16 -9.78 24.78 1.86
CA TYR A 16 -10.37 25.05 0.56
C TYR A 16 -9.30 24.94 -0.53
N LEU A 17 -9.55 24.07 -1.50
CA LEU A 17 -8.66 23.86 -2.64
C LEU A 17 -9.28 24.45 -3.92
N PHE A 18 -8.47 25.16 -4.68
CA PHE A 18 -8.89 25.77 -5.94
C PHE A 18 -7.74 25.82 -6.96
N GLU A 19 -8.09 25.99 -8.21
CA GLU A 19 -7.14 26.19 -9.31
C GLU A 19 -6.85 27.68 -9.49
N ARG A 20 -5.58 28.04 -9.71
CA ARG A 20 -5.18 29.36 -10.17
C ARG A 20 -3.85 29.29 -10.92
N ASN A 21 -3.85 29.78 -12.17
CA ASN A 21 -2.66 29.87 -13.03
C ASN A 21 -1.89 28.53 -13.18
N GLY A 22 -2.59 27.43 -13.38
CA GLY A 22 -1.99 26.09 -13.53
C GLY A 22 -1.51 25.45 -12.23
N ASN A 23 -1.85 26.03 -11.09
CA ASN A 23 -1.49 25.54 -9.77
C ASN A 23 -2.72 25.06 -8.97
N ILE A 24 -2.48 24.09 -8.12
CA ILE A 24 -3.39 23.68 -7.05
C ILE A 24 -3.08 24.58 -5.85
N CYS A 25 -4.01 25.47 -5.51
CA CYS A 25 -3.90 26.40 -4.39
C CYS A 25 -4.68 25.87 -3.19
N ILE A 26 -4.12 26.05 -1.98
CA ILE A 26 -4.71 25.61 -0.72
C ILE A 26 -4.89 26.83 0.18
N SER A 27 -6.12 27.07 0.61
CA SER A 27 -6.48 28.12 1.56
C SER A 27 -7.03 27.51 2.84
N ILE A 28 -6.68 28.13 3.97
CA ILE A 28 -7.17 27.78 5.31
C ILE A 28 -7.62 29.09 5.99
N GLY A 29 -8.87 29.14 6.45
CA GLY A 29 -9.43 30.35 7.05
C GLY A 29 -9.39 31.58 6.14
N GLY A 30 -9.59 31.40 4.83
CA GLY A 30 -9.57 32.47 3.83
C GLY A 30 -8.17 32.95 3.41
N THR A 31 -7.11 32.41 3.99
CA THR A 31 -5.72 32.76 3.65
C THR A 31 -5.06 31.63 2.85
N GLU A 32 -4.48 31.96 1.70
CA GLU A 32 -3.71 30.99 0.92
C GLU A 32 -2.43 30.59 1.68
N LYS A 33 -2.24 29.28 1.85
CA LYS A 33 -1.11 28.69 2.60
C LYS A 33 -0.11 28.00 1.71
N ALA A 34 -0.54 27.50 0.56
CA ALA A 34 0.34 26.80 -0.39
C ALA A 34 -0.20 26.89 -1.80
N SER A 35 0.72 26.82 -2.77
CA SER A 35 0.44 26.72 -4.20
C SER A 35 1.40 25.71 -4.82
N VAL A 36 0.89 24.69 -5.51
CA VAL A 36 1.67 23.59 -6.07
C VAL A 36 1.34 23.43 -7.55
N PRO A 37 2.33 23.46 -8.46
CA PRO A 37 2.10 23.21 -9.88
C PRO A 37 1.50 21.82 -10.11
N ILE A 38 0.44 21.71 -10.93
CA ILE A 38 -0.22 20.44 -11.22
C ILE A 38 0.75 19.42 -11.83
N SER A 39 1.73 19.87 -12.60
CA SER A 39 2.75 19.02 -13.23
C SER A 39 3.64 18.25 -12.23
N GLN A 40 3.62 18.62 -10.96
CA GLN A 40 4.34 17.94 -9.89
C GLN A 40 3.45 16.96 -9.12
N VAL A 41 2.13 16.94 -9.36
CA VAL A 41 1.16 16.19 -8.59
C VAL A 41 0.61 15.03 -9.40
N ASN A 42 0.62 13.84 -8.82
CA ASN A 42 -0.01 12.63 -9.39
C ASN A 42 -1.41 12.40 -8.81
N SER A 43 -1.62 12.74 -7.55
CA SER A 43 -2.90 12.55 -6.88
C SER A 43 -3.03 13.48 -5.66
N ILE A 44 -4.27 13.76 -5.29
CA ILE A 44 -4.62 14.50 -4.08
C ILE A 44 -5.35 13.54 -3.14
N VAL A 45 -4.97 13.52 -1.87
CA VAL A 45 -5.63 12.74 -0.83
C VAL A 45 -6.09 13.68 0.27
N LEU A 46 -7.38 13.78 0.47
CA LEU A 46 -8.03 14.67 1.43
C LEU A 46 -8.48 13.87 2.65
N PHE A 47 -8.15 14.34 3.83
CA PHE A 47 -8.61 13.77 5.10
C PHE A 47 -9.65 14.68 5.77
N GLY A 48 -10.79 14.09 6.12
CA GLY A 48 -11.87 14.81 6.79
C GLY A 48 -12.64 15.77 5.87
N LYS A 49 -13.21 16.82 6.45
CA LYS A 49 -14.07 17.79 5.75
C LYS A 49 -13.21 18.84 5.04
N ASN A 50 -13.24 18.84 3.73
CA ASN A 50 -12.56 19.81 2.88
C ASN A 50 -13.49 20.25 1.74
N THR A 51 -13.26 21.43 1.19
CA THR A 51 -14.01 21.99 0.07
C THR A 51 -13.12 22.15 -1.15
N LEU A 52 -13.64 21.86 -2.34
CA LEU A 52 -12.94 22.02 -3.61
C LEU A 52 -13.79 22.84 -4.58
N SER A 53 -13.13 23.71 -5.35
CA SER A 53 -13.81 24.39 -6.44
C SER A 53 -14.08 23.45 -7.62
N THR A 54 -15.18 23.65 -8.34
CA THR A 54 -15.49 22.90 -9.56
C THR A 54 -14.42 23.09 -10.65
N ALA A 55 -13.81 24.27 -10.71
CA ALA A 55 -12.68 24.55 -11.61
C ALA A 55 -11.48 23.62 -11.31
N LEU A 56 -11.13 23.42 -10.03
CA LEU A 56 -10.08 22.49 -9.64
C LEU A 56 -10.44 21.03 -9.99
N LEU A 57 -11.69 20.62 -9.77
CA LEU A 57 -12.14 19.27 -10.13
C LEU A 57 -11.96 19.00 -11.62
N SER A 58 -12.40 19.95 -12.47
CA SER A 58 -12.24 19.89 -13.91
C SER A 58 -10.76 19.88 -14.33
N PHE A 59 -9.96 20.75 -13.72
CA PHE A 59 -8.54 20.86 -13.98
C PHE A 59 -7.76 19.60 -13.62
N CYS A 60 -8.03 19.00 -12.45
CA CYS A 60 -7.45 17.72 -12.06
C CYS A 60 -7.86 16.60 -13.03
N SER A 61 -9.13 16.56 -13.41
CA SER A 61 -9.66 15.56 -14.35
C SER A 61 -8.97 15.62 -15.72
N GLN A 62 -8.70 16.82 -16.24
CA GLN A 62 -8.03 17.03 -17.53
C GLN A 62 -6.52 16.70 -17.50
N ASN A 63 -5.91 16.71 -16.32
CA ASN A 63 -4.48 16.46 -16.13
C ASN A 63 -4.19 15.08 -15.51
N ASP A 64 -5.15 14.14 -15.53
CA ASP A 64 -5.03 12.79 -14.97
C ASP A 64 -4.66 12.77 -13.47
N VAL A 65 -4.94 13.84 -12.73
CA VAL A 65 -4.75 13.93 -11.29
C VAL A 65 -5.98 13.43 -10.58
N THR A 66 -5.85 12.30 -9.87
CA THR A 66 -6.98 11.72 -9.12
C THR A 66 -7.14 12.39 -7.75
N ILE A 67 -8.38 12.56 -7.30
CA ILE A 67 -8.68 13.11 -5.97
C ILE A 67 -9.37 12.02 -5.15
N THR A 68 -8.81 11.67 -3.99
CA THR A 68 -9.37 10.69 -3.07
C THR A 68 -9.80 11.35 -1.79
N PHE A 69 -11.02 11.05 -1.37
CA PHE A 69 -11.62 11.53 -0.13
C PHE A 69 -11.57 10.43 0.90
N LEU A 70 -10.97 10.71 2.04
CA LEU A 70 -10.88 9.84 3.20
C LEU A 70 -11.54 10.53 4.39
N SER A 71 -12.14 9.75 5.30
CA SER A 71 -12.53 10.29 6.61
C SER A 71 -11.29 10.75 7.38
N GLU A 72 -11.48 11.44 8.49
CA GLU A 72 -10.39 11.82 9.40
C GLU A 72 -9.55 10.60 9.84
N ASN A 73 -10.18 9.46 9.99
CA ASN A 73 -9.53 8.19 10.38
C ASN A 73 -8.97 7.39 9.21
N GLY A 74 -8.97 7.95 7.99
CA GLY A 74 -8.40 7.31 6.80
C GLY A 74 -9.33 6.31 6.11
N PHE A 75 -10.62 6.22 6.46
CA PHE A 75 -11.57 5.37 5.74
C PHE A 75 -11.95 6.01 4.40
N PHE A 76 -11.96 5.20 3.35
CA PHE A 76 -12.33 5.62 2.01
C PHE A 76 -13.79 6.10 1.97
N GLN A 77 -14.03 7.30 1.45
CA GLN A 77 -15.34 7.91 1.27
C GLN A 77 -15.73 8.03 -0.19
N GLY A 78 -14.78 8.39 -1.05
CA GLY A 78 -15.04 8.58 -2.47
C GLY A 78 -13.79 8.93 -3.25
N ARG A 79 -13.92 8.99 -4.57
CA ARG A 79 -12.84 9.32 -5.49
C ARG A 79 -13.35 10.02 -6.74
N LEU A 80 -12.65 11.06 -7.16
CA LEU A 80 -12.79 11.66 -8.48
C LEU A 80 -11.64 11.17 -9.37
N CYS A 81 -12.00 10.66 -10.54
CA CYS A 81 -11.07 10.33 -11.61
C CYS A 81 -11.49 11.10 -12.86
N GLY A 82 -10.53 11.38 -13.72
CA GLY A 82 -10.81 11.88 -15.06
C GLY A 82 -11.55 10.85 -15.94
N PRO A 83 -11.81 11.19 -17.20
CA PRO A 83 -12.36 10.24 -18.16
C PRO A 83 -11.53 8.96 -18.18
N VAL A 84 -12.18 7.82 -18.41
CA VAL A 84 -11.46 6.55 -18.53
C VAL A 84 -10.50 6.65 -19.69
N SER A 85 -9.24 6.90 -19.38
CA SER A 85 -8.13 6.95 -20.33
C SER A 85 -7.45 5.58 -20.42
N GLY A 86 -6.60 5.39 -21.42
CA GLY A 86 -5.77 4.21 -21.58
C GLY A 86 -6.31 3.19 -22.58
N ASN A 87 -5.52 2.14 -22.78
CA ASN A 87 -5.73 1.15 -23.82
C ASN A 87 -6.89 0.21 -23.49
N VAL A 88 -8.02 0.38 -24.18
CA VAL A 88 -9.20 -0.52 -24.02
C VAL A 88 -8.84 -1.98 -24.33
N LEU A 89 -7.89 -2.24 -25.23
CA LEU A 89 -7.45 -3.60 -25.57
C LEU A 89 -6.72 -4.25 -24.39
N LEU A 90 -5.97 -3.48 -23.60
CA LEU A 90 -5.34 -3.97 -22.38
C LEU A 90 -6.38 -4.41 -21.34
N ARG A 91 -7.44 -3.61 -21.13
CA ARG A 91 -8.53 -3.99 -20.22
C ARG A 91 -9.28 -5.20 -20.73
N LYS A 92 -9.56 -5.28 -22.04
CA LYS A 92 -10.16 -6.47 -22.64
C LYS A 92 -9.32 -7.72 -22.33
N ARG A 93 -8.01 -7.66 -22.56
CA ARG A 93 -7.08 -8.75 -22.21
C ARG A 93 -7.07 -9.07 -20.72
N GLN A 94 -7.14 -8.06 -19.86
CA GLN A 94 -7.24 -8.26 -18.41
C GLN A 94 -8.50 -9.04 -18.04
N TYR A 95 -9.68 -8.69 -18.59
CA TYR A 95 -10.93 -9.42 -18.33
C TYR A 95 -10.90 -10.84 -18.89
N GLU A 96 -10.38 -11.02 -20.09
CA GLU A 96 -10.21 -12.36 -20.70
C GLU A 96 -9.30 -13.24 -19.82
N SER A 97 -8.23 -12.71 -19.27
CA SER A 97 -7.30 -13.46 -18.42
C SER A 97 -7.89 -13.93 -17.08
N LEU A 98 -9.00 -13.33 -16.62
CA LEU A 98 -9.71 -13.78 -15.41
C LEU A 98 -10.37 -15.16 -15.60
N THR A 99 -10.68 -15.53 -16.82
CA THR A 99 -11.28 -16.83 -17.18
C THR A 99 -10.23 -17.91 -17.53
N ASP A 100 -8.97 -17.52 -17.74
CA ASP A 100 -7.86 -18.44 -17.94
C ASP A 100 -7.37 -18.97 -16.58
N THR A 101 -7.89 -20.14 -16.19
CA THR A 101 -7.57 -20.77 -14.91
C THR A 101 -6.07 -21.03 -14.74
N SER A 102 -5.34 -21.34 -15.82
CA SER A 102 -3.90 -21.62 -15.77
C SER A 102 -3.10 -20.33 -15.50
N PHE A 103 -3.47 -19.24 -16.16
CA PHE A 103 -2.90 -17.92 -15.92
C PHE A 103 -3.16 -17.44 -14.50
N VAL A 104 -4.43 -17.52 -14.05
CA VAL A 104 -4.84 -17.09 -12.70
C VAL A 104 -4.06 -17.85 -11.63
N LYS A 105 -4.01 -19.18 -11.69
CA LYS A 105 -3.26 -20.01 -10.73
C LYS A 105 -1.80 -19.63 -10.68
N ARG A 106 -1.14 -19.52 -11.82
CA ARG A 106 0.28 -19.17 -11.90
C ARG A 106 0.56 -17.78 -11.33
N PHE A 107 -0.23 -16.79 -11.72
CA PHE A 107 -0.08 -15.41 -11.22
C PHE A 107 -0.27 -15.33 -9.70
N VAL A 108 -1.32 -15.96 -9.17
CA VAL A 108 -1.62 -15.96 -7.74
C VAL A 108 -0.54 -16.70 -6.95
N ALA A 109 -0.06 -17.84 -7.44
CA ALA A 109 1.05 -18.58 -6.81
C ALA A 109 2.32 -17.72 -6.72
N ASP A 110 2.70 -17.05 -7.81
CA ASP A 110 3.85 -16.14 -7.86
C ASP A 110 3.74 -14.99 -6.86
N LEU A 111 2.55 -14.39 -6.81
CA LEU A 111 2.24 -13.28 -5.92
C LEU A 111 2.32 -13.70 -4.45
N LEU A 112 1.71 -14.82 -4.09
CA LEU A 112 1.69 -15.33 -2.72
C LEU A 112 3.05 -15.83 -2.27
N PHE A 113 3.79 -16.52 -3.15
CA PHE A 113 5.17 -16.91 -2.88
C PHE A 113 6.03 -15.67 -2.56
N CYS A 114 5.89 -14.62 -3.36
CA CYS A 114 6.60 -13.35 -3.13
C CYS A 114 6.20 -12.71 -1.79
N LYS A 115 4.90 -12.65 -1.48
CA LYS A 115 4.39 -12.15 -0.20
C LYS A 115 5.03 -12.88 0.97
N ILE A 116 5.00 -14.22 0.97
CA ILE A 116 5.56 -15.05 2.04
C ILE A 116 7.06 -14.83 2.16
N ARG A 117 7.78 -14.81 1.04
CA ARG A 117 9.22 -14.56 1.01
C ARG A 117 9.59 -13.17 1.53
N ASN A 118 8.83 -12.15 1.18
CA ASN A 118 9.04 -10.78 1.68
C ASN A 118 8.77 -10.68 3.18
N SER A 119 7.73 -11.35 3.69
CA SER A 119 7.46 -11.47 5.13
C SER A 119 8.61 -12.16 5.87
N LYS A 120 9.08 -13.30 5.33
CA LYS A 120 10.25 -14.00 5.83
C LYS A 120 11.51 -13.10 5.87
N THR A 121 11.73 -12.29 4.84
CA THR A 121 12.87 -11.36 4.78
C THR A 121 12.81 -10.31 5.89
N VAL A 122 11.61 -9.83 6.24
CA VAL A 122 11.41 -8.91 7.38
C VAL A 122 11.74 -9.60 8.70
N LEU A 123 11.24 -10.82 8.94
CA LEU A 123 11.59 -11.62 10.14
C LEU A 123 13.10 -11.86 10.24
N MET A 124 13.74 -12.29 9.15
CA MET A 124 15.19 -12.54 9.11
C MET A 124 16.02 -11.33 9.49
N ARG A 125 15.60 -10.13 9.05
CA ARG A 125 16.27 -8.89 9.41
C ARG A 125 16.19 -8.63 10.91
N HIS A 126 15.00 -8.78 11.50
CA HIS A 126 14.78 -8.55 12.94
C HIS A 126 15.42 -9.65 13.80
N ALA A 127 15.46 -10.89 13.35
CA ALA A 127 16.16 -11.97 14.05
C ALA A 127 17.66 -11.70 14.22
N ARG A 128 18.31 -11.03 13.23
CA ARG A 128 19.74 -10.65 13.33
C ARG A 128 20.01 -9.59 14.42
N SER A 129 19.02 -8.78 14.75
CA SER A 129 19.09 -7.71 15.74
C SER A 129 18.23 -7.96 16.97
N ALA A 130 17.78 -9.21 17.16
CA ALA A 130 16.96 -9.59 18.31
C ALA A 130 17.73 -9.37 19.63
N PRO A 131 17.09 -8.80 20.67
CA PRO A 131 17.76 -8.41 21.91
C PRO A 131 18.21 -9.62 22.73
N ASP A 132 17.54 -10.75 22.60
CA ASP A 132 17.77 -11.98 23.37
C ASP A 132 17.63 -13.23 22.50
N GLU A 133 18.13 -14.37 23.02
CA GLU A 133 18.12 -15.64 22.32
C GLU A 133 16.71 -16.23 22.17
N ALA A 134 15.82 -15.97 23.12
CA ALA A 134 14.44 -16.46 23.08
C ALA A 134 13.68 -15.79 21.91
N SER A 135 13.80 -14.47 21.76
CA SER A 135 13.24 -13.74 20.62
C SER A 135 13.85 -14.20 19.30
N ARG A 136 15.17 -14.42 19.27
CA ARG A 136 15.86 -14.93 18.07
C ARG A 136 15.35 -16.32 17.67
N SER A 137 15.25 -17.24 18.60
CA SER A 137 14.74 -18.60 18.38
C SER A 137 13.29 -18.58 17.88
N THR A 138 12.44 -17.74 18.49
CA THR A 138 11.05 -17.56 18.12
C THR A 138 10.90 -17.06 16.68
N LEU A 139 11.69 -16.07 16.29
CA LEU A 139 11.71 -15.57 14.93
C LEU A 139 12.28 -16.59 13.94
N ALA A 140 13.30 -17.37 14.33
CA ALA A 140 13.90 -18.43 13.52
C ALA A 140 12.89 -19.55 13.22
N SER A 141 12.09 -19.97 14.21
CA SER A 141 10.99 -20.94 14.02
C SER A 141 9.99 -20.43 12.98
N ALA A 142 9.52 -19.20 13.12
CA ALA A 142 8.57 -18.62 12.14
C ALA A 142 9.16 -18.50 10.72
N ILE A 143 10.47 -18.26 10.59
CA ILE A 143 11.16 -18.24 9.30
C ILE A 143 11.15 -19.63 8.65
N ALA A 144 11.31 -20.71 9.44
CA ALA A 144 11.21 -22.08 8.98
C ALA A 144 9.76 -22.40 8.57
N ASP A 145 8.80 -22.12 9.45
CA ASP A 145 7.36 -22.33 9.19
C ASP A 145 6.91 -21.67 7.89
N LEU A 146 7.29 -20.40 7.67
CA LEU A 146 6.96 -19.68 6.43
C LEU A 146 7.61 -20.31 5.20
N SER A 147 8.75 -20.97 5.34
CA SER A 147 9.41 -21.68 4.23
C SER A 147 8.65 -22.95 3.84
N GLU A 148 8.17 -23.70 4.82
CA GLU A 148 7.34 -24.90 4.63
C GLU A 148 5.97 -24.53 4.05
N ILE A 149 5.33 -23.47 4.58
CA ILE A 149 4.04 -22.98 4.08
C ILE A 149 4.17 -22.52 2.62
N ALA A 150 5.27 -21.87 2.24
CA ALA A 150 5.47 -21.43 0.86
C ALA A 150 5.52 -22.61 -0.14
N GLN A 151 6.05 -23.77 0.27
CA GLN A 151 6.09 -24.98 -0.57
C GLN A 151 4.68 -25.57 -0.81
N GLN A 152 3.74 -25.32 0.08
CA GLN A 152 2.36 -25.79 -0.06
C GLN A 152 1.64 -25.14 -1.26
N LEU A 153 2.12 -24.00 -1.75
CA LEU A 153 1.54 -23.35 -2.94
C LEU A 153 1.62 -24.24 -4.18
N ASP A 154 2.66 -25.05 -4.31
CA ASP A 154 2.83 -25.98 -5.42
C ASP A 154 1.81 -27.14 -5.40
N LEU A 155 1.23 -27.42 -4.24
CA LEU A 155 0.22 -28.46 -4.04
C LEU A 155 -1.22 -27.95 -4.19
N CYS A 156 -1.41 -26.64 -4.30
CA CYS A 156 -2.74 -26.04 -4.39
C CYS A 156 -3.38 -26.31 -5.75
N THR A 157 -4.61 -26.82 -5.74
CA THR A 157 -5.38 -27.12 -6.95
C THR A 157 -6.24 -25.95 -7.43
N ASP A 158 -6.58 -25.02 -6.52
CA ASP A 158 -7.48 -23.89 -6.77
C ASP A 158 -7.08 -22.65 -5.94
N ILE A 159 -7.77 -21.53 -6.21
CA ILE A 159 -7.49 -20.25 -5.55
C ILE A 159 -7.90 -20.25 -4.07
N ASP A 160 -8.91 -21.04 -3.69
CA ASP A 160 -9.36 -21.08 -2.30
C ASP A 160 -8.34 -21.81 -1.41
N SER A 161 -7.73 -22.89 -1.89
CA SER A 161 -6.60 -23.54 -1.23
C SER A 161 -5.39 -22.60 -1.09
N MET A 162 -5.08 -21.81 -2.14
CA MET A 162 -4.03 -20.79 -2.08
C MET A 162 -4.33 -19.68 -1.05
N ARG A 163 -5.61 -19.26 -0.90
CA ARG A 163 -6.03 -18.35 0.18
C ARG A 163 -5.84 -18.96 1.57
N GLY A 164 -6.06 -20.27 1.70
CA GLY A 164 -5.76 -21.02 2.93
C GLY A 164 -4.27 -20.92 3.31
N VAL A 165 -3.38 -21.15 2.35
CA VAL A 165 -1.92 -21.00 2.51
C VAL A 165 -1.55 -19.55 2.88
N GLU A 166 -2.16 -18.57 2.21
CA GLU A 166 -1.96 -17.14 2.52
C GLU A 166 -2.36 -16.82 3.97
N GLY A 167 -3.52 -17.33 4.41
CA GLY A 167 -4.02 -17.13 5.77
C GLY A 167 -3.11 -17.76 6.82
N ALA A 168 -2.62 -18.99 6.59
CA ALA A 168 -1.66 -19.66 7.45
C ALA A 168 -0.35 -18.86 7.57
N ALA A 169 0.20 -18.42 6.44
CA ALA A 169 1.41 -17.60 6.42
C ALA A 169 1.22 -16.26 7.15
N ALA A 170 0.08 -15.60 6.95
CA ALA A 170 -0.24 -14.36 7.65
C ALA A 170 -0.38 -14.58 9.17
N SER A 171 -0.97 -15.69 9.59
CA SER A 171 -1.08 -16.05 11.01
C SER A 171 0.29 -16.24 11.66
N VAL A 172 1.18 -17.01 11.04
CA VAL A 172 2.56 -17.19 11.51
C VAL A 172 3.30 -15.86 11.58
N TYR A 173 3.25 -15.05 10.53
CA TYR A 173 3.94 -13.76 10.48
C TYR A 173 3.46 -12.80 11.58
N PHE A 174 2.16 -12.59 11.70
CA PHE A 174 1.61 -11.64 12.66
C PHE A 174 1.66 -12.13 14.10
N SER A 175 1.68 -13.43 14.38
CA SER A 175 1.88 -13.95 15.73
C SER A 175 3.28 -13.67 16.28
N ARG A 176 4.23 -13.32 15.43
CA ARG A 176 5.62 -12.97 15.81
C ARG A 176 5.93 -11.47 15.65
N PHE A 177 4.92 -10.68 15.30
CA PHE A 177 5.12 -9.26 15.00
C PHE A 177 5.63 -8.48 16.23
N ASP A 178 5.17 -8.84 17.43
CA ASP A 178 5.60 -8.21 18.68
C ASP A 178 7.10 -8.43 18.96
N HIS A 179 7.66 -9.58 18.62
CA HIS A 179 9.09 -9.85 18.76
C HIS A 179 9.98 -8.99 17.83
N MET A 180 9.40 -8.28 16.86
CA MET A 180 10.08 -7.31 16.02
C MET A 180 9.98 -5.88 16.56
N LEU A 181 9.16 -5.66 17.59
CA LEU A 181 8.98 -4.38 18.24
C LEU A 181 10.01 -4.22 19.37
N SER A 182 10.76 -3.15 19.32
CA SER A 182 11.71 -2.74 20.37
C SER A 182 11.33 -1.34 20.86
N SER A 183 10.02 -1.12 21.07
CA SER A 183 9.49 0.19 21.42
C SER A 183 9.91 0.62 22.83
N PRO A 184 10.68 1.71 23.01
CA PRO A 184 11.07 2.21 24.31
C PRO A 184 9.88 2.61 25.20
N ARG A 185 8.73 2.93 24.59
CA ARG A 185 7.50 3.31 25.29
C ARG A 185 6.57 2.15 25.60
N GLY A 186 6.98 0.90 25.29
CA GLY A 186 6.21 -0.29 25.61
C GLY A 186 4.97 -0.48 24.75
N TYR A 187 4.92 0.08 23.51
CA TYR A 187 3.87 -0.27 22.56
C TYR A 187 3.93 -1.75 22.22
N GLN A 188 2.78 -2.42 22.22
CA GLN A 188 2.68 -3.87 22.05
C GLN A 188 1.79 -4.22 20.84
N PHE A 189 2.01 -5.41 20.30
CA PHE A 189 1.21 -5.97 19.23
C PHE A 189 0.76 -7.39 19.57
N GLU A 190 -0.47 -7.55 20.05
CA GLU A 190 -1.00 -8.88 20.40
C GLU A 190 -1.44 -9.66 19.16
N ARG A 191 -2.23 -9.02 18.31
CA ARG A 191 -2.79 -9.61 17.08
C ARG A 191 -3.16 -8.53 16.06
N ARG A 192 -3.27 -8.94 14.79
CA ARG A 192 -3.72 -8.03 13.73
C ARG A 192 -5.22 -7.74 13.86
N SER A 193 -5.59 -6.49 14.18
CA SER A 193 -6.96 -5.96 14.18
C SER A 193 -7.07 -4.82 13.16
N ARG A 194 -8.21 -4.75 12.43
CA ARG A 194 -8.33 -3.82 11.30
C ARG A 194 -9.53 -2.89 11.40
N ARG A 195 -10.66 -3.38 11.85
CA ARG A 195 -11.95 -2.66 11.85
C ARG A 195 -12.73 -3.01 13.11
N PRO A 196 -12.50 -2.28 14.18
CA PRO A 196 -11.52 -1.21 14.36
C PRO A 196 -10.10 -1.73 14.68
N PRO A 197 -9.05 -0.90 14.54
CA PRO A 197 -7.73 -1.18 15.11
C PRO A 197 -7.79 -1.04 16.63
N LEU A 198 -7.23 -2.02 17.37
CA LEU A 198 -7.39 -2.11 18.82
C LEU A 198 -6.15 -1.64 19.61
N ASN A 199 -5.04 -1.35 18.92
CA ASN A 199 -3.84 -0.76 19.50
C ASN A 199 -3.14 0.17 18.51
N GLU A 200 -2.15 0.89 19.01
CA GLU A 200 -1.43 1.93 18.28
C GLU A 200 -0.72 1.37 17.03
N VAL A 201 -0.09 0.20 17.15
CA VAL A 201 0.61 -0.46 16.04
C VAL A 201 -0.38 -0.83 14.93
N ASN A 202 -1.54 -1.37 15.29
CA ASN A 202 -2.61 -1.68 14.34
C ASN A 202 -3.20 -0.44 13.68
N ALA A 203 -3.30 0.69 14.41
CA ALA A 203 -3.75 1.97 13.86
C ALA A 203 -2.79 2.44 12.76
N VAL A 204 -1.48 2.43 13.02
CA VAL A 204 -0.47 2.84 12.04
C VAL A 204 -0.41 1.87 10.85
N LEU A 205 -0.41 0.55 11.09
CA LEU A 205 -0.45 -0.47 10.01
C LEU A 205 -1.66 -0.26 9.09
N SER A 206 -2.85 -0.04 9.66
CA SER A 206 -4.07 0.14 8.88
C SER A 206 -4.01 1.41 8.04
N PHE A 207 -3.47 2.48 8.59
CA PHE A 207 -3.30 3.74 7.89
C PHE A 207 -2.29 3.62 6.73
N VAL A 208 -1.11 3.04 6.97
CA VAL A 208 -0.08 2.86 5.92
C VAL A 208 -0.54 1.90 4.82
N TYR A 209 -1.31 0.84 5.17
CA TYR A 209 -1.93 -0.03 4.16
C TYR A 209 -2.95 0.70 3.30
N THR A 210 -3.69 1.67 3.86
CA THR A 210 -4.61 2.51 3.07
C THR A 210 -3.83 3.39 2.09
N LEU A 211 -2.70 3.96 2.52
CA LEU A 211 -1.82 4.74 1.62
C LEU A 211 -1.28 3.88 0.48
N LEU A 212 -0.78 2.67 0.79
CA LEU A 212 -0.27 1.75 -0.24
C LEU A 212 -1.36 1.33 -1.21
N ALA A 213 -2.56 0.97 -0.72
CA ALA A 213 -3.69 0.58 -1.57
C ALA A 213 -4.09 1.71 -2.54
N HIS A 214 -4.09 2.97 -2.05
CA HIS A 214 -4.33 4.14 -2.88
C HIS A 214 -3.27 4.28 -3.98
N GLU A 215 -1.99 4.15 -3.64
CA GLU A 215 -0.89 4.29 -4.61
C GLU A 215 -0.87 3.17 -5.66
N VAL A 216 -1.12 1.93 -5.25
CA VAL A 216 -1.24 0.80 -6.18
C VAL A 216 -2.41 1.01 -7.14
N ARG A 217 -3.58 1.41 -6.61
CA ARG A 217 -4.75 1.70 -7.42
C ARG A 217 -4.47 2.81 -8.45
N SER A 218 -3.91 3.94 -8.02
CA SER A 218 -3.55 5.05 -8.92
C SER A 218 -2.54 4.64 -9.99
N SER A 219 -1.59 3.79 -9.62
CA SER A 219 -0.60 3.24 -10.55
C SER A 219 -1.24 2.37 -11.62
N MET A 220 -2.16 1.50 -11.24
CA MET A 220 -2.90 0.64 -12.19
C MET A 220 -3.72 1.46 -13.17
N GLU A 221 -4.49 2.42 -12.68
CA GLU A 221 -5.31 3.31 -13.51
C GLU A 221 -4.44 4.10 -14.50
N SER A 222 -3.28 4.59 -14.07
CA SER A 222 -2.35 5.33 -14.95
C SER A 222 -1.70 4.46 -16.05
N VAL A 223 -1.75 3.14 -15.89
CA VAL A 223 -1.26 2.16 -16.88
C VAL A 223 -2.42 1.68 -17.79
N GLY A 224 -3.65 1.94 -17.40
CA GLY A 224 -4.86 1.50 -18.12
C GLY A 224 -5.41 0.15 -17.66
N LEU A 225 -5.00 -0.34 -16.49
CA LEU A 225 -5.54 -1.53 -15.84
C LEU A 225 -6.77 -1.17 -15.01
N ASP A 226 -7.71 -2.12 -14.89
CA ASP A 226 -8.83 -2.01 -13.96
C ASP A 226 -8.42 -2.53 -12.57
N PRO A 227 -8.38 -1.68 -11.54
CA PRO A 227 -8.02 -2.10 -10.19
C PRO A 227 -9.07 -2.99 -9.51
N ALA A 228 -10.29 -3.13 -10.06
CA ALA A 228 -11.33 -3.98 -9.52
C ALA A 228 -11.25 -5.44 -10.01
N ALA A 229 -10.60 -5.68 -11.16
CA ALA A 229 -10.51 -6.99 -11.80
C ALA A 229 -9.42 -7.89 -11.15
N GLY A 230 -9.66 -8.35 -9.91
CA GLY A 230 -8.74 -9.13 -9.10
C GLY A 230 -8.70 -10.62 -9.43
N TYR A 231 -7.58 -11.26 -9.11
CA TYR A 231 -7.29 -12.69 -9.37
C TYR A 231 -7.31 -13.51 -8.07
N LEU A 232 -6.79 -12.96 -6.97
CA LEU A 232 -6.79 -13.60 -5.65
C LEU A 232 -8.02 -13.21 -4.84
N HIS A 233 -8.26 -11.91 -4.71
CA HIS A 233 -9.41 -11.42 -3.98
C HIS A 233 -10.69 -11.54 -4.80
N THR A 234 -11.74 -12.08 -4.18
CA THR A 234 -13.07 -12.22 -4.80
C THR A 234 -13.59 -10.88 -5.33
N LEU A 235 -14.10 -10.89 -6.54
CA LEU A 235 -14.73 -9.73 -7.15
C LEU A 235 -15.97 -9.31 -6.35
N ARG A 236 -16.04 -8.05 -5.95
CA ARG A 236 -17.19 -7.46 -5.24
C ARG A 236 -17.39 -6.02 -5.69
N PRO A 237 -18.62 -5.56 -5.85
CA PRO A 237 -18.92 -4.17 -6.19
C PRO A 237 -18.17 -3.19 -5.25
N GLY A 238 -17.52 -2.18 -5.82
CA GLY A 238 -16.77 -1.16 -5.09
C GLY A 238 -15.41 -1.59 -4.50
N ARG A 239 -15.06 -2.88 -4.57
CA ARG A 239 -13.78 -3.39 -4.06
C ARG A 239 -12.70 -3.32 -5.14
N PRO A 240 -11.57 -2.66 -4.88
CA PRO A 240 -10.43 -2.64 -5.81
C PRO A 240 -9.62 -3.95 -5.67
N SER A 241 -10.23 -5.10 -6.03
CA SER A 241 -9.70 -6.44 -5.76
C SER A 241 -8.30 -6.64 -6.32
N PHE A 242 -8.02 -6.18 -7.55
CA PHE A 242 -6.69 -6.31 -8.13
C PHE A 242 -5.64 -5.41 -7.47
N ALA A 243 -6.02 -4.19 -7.07
CA ALA A 243 -5.11 -3.36 -6.31
C ALA A 243 -4.77 -3.99 -4.95
N LEU A 244 -5.71 -4.68 -4.32
CA LEU A 244 -5.47 -5.45 -3.09
C LEU A 244 -4.59 -6.67 -3.35
N ASP A 245 -4.73 -7.33 -4.51
CA ASP A 245 -3.85 -8.44 -4.91
C ASP A 245 -2.42 -7.94 -5.05
N LEU A 246 -2.19 -6.95 -5.92
CA LEU A 246 -0.84 -6.48 -6.22
C LEU A 246 -0.11 -5.89 -5.00
N MET A 247 -0.84 -5.28 -4.08
CA MET A 247 -0.22 -4.76 -2.86
C MET A 247 0.29 -5.86 -1.91
N GLU A 248 -0.15 -7.12 -2.04
CA GLU A 248 0.29 -8.19 -1.14
C GLU A 248 1.81 -8.38 -1.14
N GLU A 249 2.45 -8.31 -2.30
CA GLU A 249 3.91 -8.41 -2.39
C GLU A 249 4.65 -7.20 -1.78
N LEU A 250 3.94 -6.07 -1.60
CA LEU A 250 4.52 -4.80 -1.15
C LEU A 250 4.28 -4.51 0.34
N ARG A 251 3.34 -5.20 1.00
CA ARG A 251 2.97 -4.92 2.40
C ARG A 251 4.15 -5.03 3.35
N ALA A 252 4.79 -6.19 3.40
CA ALA A 252 5.88 -6.42 4.33
C ALA A 252 7.09 -5.49 4.06
N PRO A 253 7.62 -5.37 2.82
CA PRO A 253 8.78 -4.55 2.56
C PRO A 253 8.55 -3.04 2.64
N LEU A 254 7.37 -2.54 2.32
CA LEU A 254 7.12 -1.11 2.30
C LEU A 254 6.41 -0.61 3.56
N CYS A 255 5.37 -1.32 4.01
CA CYS A 255 4.52 -0.87 5.11
C CYS A 255 5.00 -1.37 6.47
N ASP A 256 5.13 -2.69 6.65
CA ASP A 256 5.44 -3.26 7.96
C ASP A 256 6.81 -2.81 8.45
N ARG A 257 7.81 -2.78 7.57
CA ARG A 257 9.14 -2.26 7.90
C ARG A 257 9.12 -0.78 8.28
N LEU A 258 8.29 0.04 7.61
CA LEU A 258 8.14 1.44 7.98
C LEU A 258 7.55 1.56 9.38
N VAL A 259 6.47 0.83 9.66
CA VAL A 259 5.78 0.86 10.96
C VAL A 259 6.72 0.40 12.06
N LEU A 260 7.37 -0.75 11.91
CA LEU A 260 8.37 -1.25 12.86
C LEU A 260 9.50 -0.23 13.08
N SER A 261 10.02 0.38 12.00
CA SER A 261 11.06 1.41 12.13
C SER A 261 10.60 2.62 12.91
N MET A 262 9.34 3.07 12.74
CA MET A 262 8.83 4.24 13.46
C MET A 262 8.66 3.96 14.96
N PHE A 263 8.13 2.79 15.34
CA PHE A 263 8.00 2.41 16.75
C PHE A 263 9.35 2.14 17.40
N ASN A 264 10.25 1.41 16.75
CA ASN A 264 11.56 1.05 17.28
C ASN A 264 12.50 2.28 17.42
N LYS A 265 12.26 3.37 16.66
CA LYS A 265 12.96 4.65 16.78
C LYS A 265 12.26 5.66 17.66
N ASP A 266 11.29 5.25 18.44
CA ASP A 266 10.53 6.08 19.38
C ASP A 266 9.89 7.35 18.76
N GLN A 267 9.40 7.25 17.52
CA GLN A 267 8.86 8.40 16.81
C GLN A 267 7.45 8.78 17.27
N PHE A 268 6.74 7.89 17.98
CA PHE A 268 5.39 8.12 18.45
C PHE A 268 5.35 8.51 19.92
N GLN A 269 4.38 9.37 20.26
CA GLN A 269 4.01 9.76 21.61
C GLN A 269 2.51 9.49 21.82
N GLU A 270 2.04 9.42 23.05
CA GLU A 270 0.64 9.15 23.38
C GLU A 270 -0.33 10.10 22.67
N GLN A 271 -0.02 11.39 22.59
CA GLN A 271 -0.80 12.42 21.89
C GLN A 271 -0.91 12.23 20.36
N ASP A 272 -0.14 11.32 19.77
CA ASP A 272 -0.23 10.98 18.35
C ASP A 272 -1.40 10.02 18.06
N PHE A 273 -2.06 9.55 19.12
CA PHE A 273 -3.20 8.63 19.03
C PHE A 273 -4.42 9.20 19.73
N THR A 274 -5.60 8.77 19.28
CA THR A 274 -6.89 9.01 19.92
C THR A 274 -7.56 7.67 20.17
N LYS A 275 -8.23 7.54 21.32
CA LYS A 275 -8.97 6.33 21.70
C LYS A 275 -10.45 6.63 21.68
N ASP A 276 -11.25 5.79 21.01
CA ASP A 276 -12.68 5.95 20.88
C ASP A 276 -13.37 4.57 20.90
N PHE A 277 -14.23 4.33 21.91
CA PHE A 277 -14.95 3.06 22.13
C PHE A 277 -14.08 1.79 21.96
N GLY A 278 -12.86 1.80 22.53
CA GLY A 278 -11.92 0.68 22.46
C GLY A 278 -11.13 0.60 21.15
N ALA A 279 -11.39 1.46 20.19
CA ALA A 279 -10.60 1.61 18.98
C ALA A 279 -9.47 2.63 19.20
N VAL A 280 -8.36 2.45 18.50
CA VAL A 280 -7.22 3.37 18.50
C VAL A 280 -7.04 3.94 17.10
N TYR A 281 -6.99 5.25 16.97
CA TYR A 281 -6.78 5.95 15.70
C TYR A 281 -5.59 6.90 15.80
N LEU A 282 -5.02 7.25 14.66
CA LEU A 282 -4.02 8.32 14.60
C LEU A 282 -4.68 9.70 14.77
N SER A 283 -4.17 10.52 15.68
CA SER A 283 -4.50 11.95 15.75
C SER A 283 -4.01 12.67 14.48
N GLU A 284 -4.41 13.93 14.28
CA GLU A 284 -3.88 14.74 13.17
C GLU A 284 -2.35 14.80 13.18
N LYS A 285 -1.75 15.00 14.37
CA LYS A 285 -0.30 15.04 14.57
C LYS A 285 0.34 13.68 14.22
N GLY A 286 -0.26 12.58 14.67
CA GLY A 286 0.21 11.24 14.35
C GLY A 286 0.14 10.95 12.84
N ARG A 287 -0.94 11.33 12.17
CA ARG A 287 -1.07 11.19 10.71
C ARG A 287 0.01 11.98 9.96
N ARG A 288 0.28 13.23 10.37
CA ARG A 288 1.36 14.03 9.74
C ARG A 288 2.71 13.34 9.85
N LYS A 289 3.06 12.81 11.01
CA LYS A 289 4.31 12.05 11.21
C LYS A 289 4.42 10.85 10.27
N VAL A 290 3.35 10.05 10.18
CA VAL A 290 3.34 8.88 9.29
C VAL A 290 3.49 9.31 7.83
N LEU A 291 2.77 10.36 7.39
CA LEU A 291 2.86 10.86 6.02
C LEU A 291 4.24 11.40 5.66
N GLU A 292 4.92 12.09 6.59
CA GLU A 292 6.30 12.56 6.42
C GLU A 292 7.26 11.38 6.23
N GLN A 293 7.17 10.35 7.08
CA GLN A 293 7.99 9.15 6.98
C GLN A 293 7.68 8.35 5.70
N TRP A 294 6.40 8.22 5.33
CA TRP A 294 5.98 7.58 4.09
C TRP A 294 6.55 8.31 2.86
N ARG A 295 6.46 9.64 2.84
CA ARG A 295 7.02 10.49 1.77
C ARG A 295 8.54 10.36 1.68
N SER A 296 9.24 10.42 2.81
CA SER A 296 10.69 10.20 2.90
C SER A 296 11.07 8.84 2.33
N ARG A 297 10.36 7.78 2.77
CA ARG A 297 10.58 6.40 2.31
C ARG A 297 10.42 6.25 0.81
N LYS A 298 9.40 6.87 0.21
CA LYS A 298 9.17 6.81 -1.24
C LYS A 298 10.29 7.42 -2.08
N ARG A 299 11.03 8.36 -1.54
CA ARG A 299 12.17 9.00 -2.23
C ARG A 299 13.46 8.20 -2.16
N GLU A 300 13.56 7.26 -1.24
CA GLU A 300 14.71 6.36 -1.19
C GLU A 300 14.81 5.53 -2.46
N SER A 301 16.03 5.31 -2.95
CA SER A 301 16.28 4.51 -4.16
C SER A 301 16.59 3.06 -3.81
N ILE A 302 16.09 2.16 -4.64
CA ILE A 302 16.37 0.72 -4.56
C ILE A 302 16.70 0.19 -5.96
N GLN A 303 17.57 -0.82 -6.04
CA GLN A 303 17.73 -1.58 -7.26
C GLN A 303 16.56 -2.54 -7.42
N HIS A 304 15.75 -2.34 -8.48
CA HIS A 304 14.61 -3.21 -8.75
C HIS A 304 15.08 -4.64 -9.07
N PRO A 305 14.53 -5.69 -8.41
CA PRO A 305 15.07 -7.05 -8.51
C PRO A 305 15.02 -7.62 -9.93
N PHE A 306 14.01 -7.29 -10.72
CA PHE A 306 13.85 -7.75 -12.10
C PHE A 306 14.54 -6.80 -13.11
N LEU A 307 14.24 -5.48 -13.05
CA LEU A 307 14.78 -4.52 -14.01
C LEU A 307 16.28 -4.27 -13.85
N LYS A 308 16.85 -4.55 -12.68
CA LYS A 308 18.25 -4.23 -12.31
C LYS A 308 18.59 -2.72 -12.37
N GLU A 309 17.59 -1.87 -12.46
CA GLU A 309 17.71 -0.42 -12.44
C GLU A 309 17.46 0.14 -11.04
N LYS A 310 18.12 1.26 -10.71
CA LYS A 310 17.81 2.03 -9.51
C LYS A 310 16.56 2.87 -9.75
N ILE A 311 15.55 2.64 -8.94
CA ILE A 311 14.30 3.39 -8.98
C ILE A 311 13.92 3.88 -7.57
N PRO A 312 13.20 5.00 -7.46
CA PRO A 312 12.60 5.40 -6.18
C PRO A 312 11.60 4.34 -5.71
N ILE A 313 11.56 4.08 -4.39
CA ILE A 313 10.60 3.12 -3.79
C ILE A 313 9.16 3.47 -4.18
N GLY A 314 8.82 4.76 -4.23
CA GLY A 314 7.49 5.21 -4.65
C GLY A 314 7.12 4.87 -6.09
N MET A 315 8.07 4.47 -6.94
CA MET A 315 7.81 4.02 -8.31
C MET A 315 7.51 2.52 -8.40
N ILE A 316 7.71 1.75 -7.33
CA ILE A 316 7.50 0.29 -7.35
C ILE A 316 6.06 -0.07 -7.75
N PRO A 317 4.99 0.52 -7.16
CA PRO A 317 3.61 0.21 -7.57
C PRO A 317 3.36 0.44 -9.07
N TYR A 318 3.89 1.53 -9.61
CA TYR A 318 3.79 1.82 -11.06
C TYR A 318 4.57 0.81 -11.89
N THR A 319 5.80 0.50 -11.49
CA THR A 319 6.64 -0.48 -12.19
C THR A 319 5.98 -1.86 -12.22
N GLN A 320 5.44 -2.31 -11.09
CA GLN A 320 4.76 -3.60 -11.00
C GLN A 320 3.47 -3.62 -11.85
N SER A 321 2.71 -2.53 -11.86
CA SER A 321 1.55 -2.38 -12.75
C SER A 321 1.94 -2.44 -14.24
N MET A 322 3.05 -1.79 -14.62
CA MET A 322 3.59 -1.85 -15.98
C MET A 322 4.07 -3.26 -16.36
N LEU A 323 4.75 -3.96 -15.45
CA LEU A 323 5.21 -5.34 -15.68
C LEU A 323 4.02 -6.29 -15.87
N PHE A 324 2.96 -6.13 -15.07
CA PHE A 324 1.74 -6.91 -15.26
C PHE A 324 1.05 -6.60 -16.61
N ALA A 325 0.98 -5.32 -17.02
CA ALA A 325 0.45 -4.94 -18.32
C ALA A 325 1.26 -5.54 -19.48
N ARG A 326 2.59 -5.68 -19.33
CA ARG A 326 3.45 -6.33 -20.32
C ARG A 326 3.16 -7.83 -20.42
N VAL A 327 2.85 -8.50 -19.31
CA VAL A 327 2.41 -9.91 -19.33
C VAL A 327 1.09 -10.07 -20.10
N LEU A 328 0.11 -9.19 -19.83
CA LEU A 328 -1.17 -9.25 -20.55
C LEU A 328 -1.04 -8.99 -22.06
N ARG A 329 -0.04 -8.19 -22.48
CA ARG A 329 0.24 -7.97 -23.90
C ARG A 329 1.07 -9.08 -24.56
N GLY A 330 1.60 -10.02 -23.78
CA GLY A 330 2.52 -11.04 -24.27
C GLY A 330 3.98 -10.57 -24.43
N ASP A 331 4.34 -9.40 -23.90
CA ASP A 331 5.73 -8.89 -23.90
C ASP A 331 6.60 -9.61 -22.85
N LEU A 332 5.98 -10.29 -21.90
CA LEU A 332 6.59 -11.12 -20.86
C LEU A 332 5.78 -12.40 -20.67
N ASP A 333 6.46 -13.53 -20.56
CA ASP A 333 5.82 -14.85 -20.37
C ASP A 333 5.26 -15.04 -18.97
N ARG A 334 5.85 -14.37 -17.97
CA ARG A 334 5.50 -14.53 -16.56
C ARG A 334 5.64 -13.21 -15.81
N TYR A 335 4.75 -12.98 -14.85
CA TYR A 335 4.84 -11.83 -13.97
C TYR A 335 6.04 -11.95 -13.01
N PRO A 336 6.96 -10.97 -13.00
CA PRO A 336 8.08 -10.95 -12.06
C PRO A 336 7.71 -10.18 -10.79
N PRO A 337 7.28 -10.86 -9.71
CA PRO A 337 6.89 -10.17 -8.49
C PRO A 337 8.06 -9.49 -7.79
N PHE A 338 7.77 -8.48 -6.99
CA PHE A 338 8.77 -7.65 -6.31
C PHE A 338 9.37 -8.36 -5.10
N MET A 339 10.39 -9.16 -5.31
CA MET A 339 11.11 -9.85 -4.23
C MET A 339 12.13 -8.91 -3.59
N TRP A 340 11.85 -8.48 -2.36
CA TRP A 340 12.79 -7.68 -1.56
C TRP A 340 14.03 -8.51 -1.18
N ARG A 341 15.23 -7.89 -1.25
CA ARG A 341 16.53 -8.50 -0.87
C ARG A 341 17.07 -7.89 0.41
#